data_b1147b73e57254ffa262de474b356759
#
_entry.id   b1147b73e57254ffa262de474b356759
#
_cell.length_a   1.000
_cell.length_b   1.000
_cell.length_c   1.000
_cell.angle_alpha   90.00
_cell.angle_beta   90.00
_cell.angle_gamma   90.00
#
_symmetry.space_group_name_H-M   'P 1'
#
loop_
_entity.id
_entity.type
_entity.pdbx_description
1 polymer ?
#
loop_
_entity_poly.entity_id
_entity_poly.type
_entity_poly.pdbx_seq_one_letter_code
_entity_poly.pdbx_strand_id
1 'polypeptide(L)'
;MIWSIAWKNIWRNKKRSLVVIIAVALGIIAGVFIIGFVEGWSKQRLDDAVYNEVSHIQIHNNEYLKNEETNLTINDPGRITAIIDTLAEVKGHVVRTKIIALAGTSWANTGVIIYGVDPDREKEVTKIHEKIVSGGGRYLDAGSSGDILISDKTAELLKIKQYSVTDSVVEKLRKLDLPAP
;
A
#
# COMPACT_ATOMS: atom_id res chain seq x y z
N MET A 1 7.24 -39.09 -45.43
CA MET A 1 6.22 -40.18 -45.34
C MET A 1 5.60 -40.31 -43.92
N ILE A 2 6.37 -40.26 -42.84
CA ILE A 2 5.85 -40.45 -41.46
C ILE A 2 4.76 -39.43 -41.09
N TRP A 3 4.92 -38.16 -41.39
CA TRP A 3 3.95 -37.08 -41.10
C TRP A 3 2.59 -37.31 -41.79
N SER A 4 2.58 -37.78 -43.03
CA SER A 4 1.33 -38.04 -43.76
C SER A 4 0.56 -39.23 -43.18
N ILE A 5 1.27 -40.25 -42.68
CA ILE A 5 0.67 -41.42 -42.01
C ILE A 5 0.12 -41.00 -40.63
N ALA A 6 0.87 -40.22 -39.87
CA ALA A 6 0.45 -39.70 -38.58
C ALA A 6 -0.82 -38.83 -38.69
N TRP A 7 -0.87 -37.92 -39.69
CA TRP A 7 -2.03 -37.11 -39.99
C TRP A 7 -3.28 -37.89 -40.30
N LYS A 8 -3.15 -38.89 -41.20
CA LYS A 8 -4.27 -39.78 -41.55
C LYS A 8 -4.75 -40.64 -40.35
N ASN A 9 -3.84 -40.99 -39.43
CA ASN A 9 -4.20 -41.79 -38.25
C ASN A 9 -5.00 -40.95 -37.23
N ILE A 10 -4.70 -39.68 -37.07
CA ILE A 10 -5.47 -38.76 -36.23
C ILE A 10 -6.93 -38.68 -36.70
N TRP A 11 -7.15 -38.57 -37.97
CA TRP A 11 -8.48 -38.46 -38.57
C TRP A 11 -9.28 -39.73 -38.66
N ARG A 12 -8.62 -40.90 -38.58
CA ARG A 12 -9.28 -42.20 -38.57
C ARG A 12 -10.09 -42.48 -37.30
N ASN A 13 -9.62 -41.99 -36.13
CA ASN A 13 -10.29 -42.14 -34.85
C ASN A 13 -10.54 -40.80 -34.18
N LYS A 14 -11.36 -39.95 -34.79
CA LYS A 14 -11.61 -38.53 -34.40
C LYS A 14 -11.94 -38.37 -32.93
N LYS A 15 -12.81 -39.20 -32.34
CA LYS A 15 -13.22 -39.10 -30.95
C LYS A 15 -12.03 -39.29 -29.98
N ARG A 16 -11.21 -40.31 -30.18
CA ARG A 16 -10.04 -40.60 -29.33
C ARG A 16 -8.96 -39.51 -29.48
N SER A 17 -8.69 -39.07 -30.70
CA SER A 17 -7.71 -38.03 -30.96
C SER A 17 -8.15 -36.68 -30.39
N LEU A 18 -9.45 -36.35 -30.45
CA LEU A 18 -10.01 -35.14 -29.89
C LEU A 18 -9.84 -35.06 -28.37
N VAL A 19 -10.11 -36.17 -27.67
CA VAL A 19 -9.95 -36.21 -26.20
C VAL A 19 -8.48 -35.97 -25.81
N VAL A 20 -7.54 -36.55 -26.51
CA VAL A 20 -6.11 -36.36 -26.24
C VAL A 20 -5.69 -34.92 -26.54
N ILE A 21 -6.14 -34.36 -27.66
CA ILE A 21 -5.82 -32.96 -28.03
C ILE A 21 -6.39 -31.99 -27.01
N ILE A 22 -7.63 -32.19 -26.58
CA ILE A 22 -8.24 -31.34 -25.54
C ILE A 22 -7.49 -31.47 -24.21
N ALA A 23 -7.14 -32.67 -23.79
CA ALA A 23 -6.38 -32.89 -22.56
C ALA A 23 -5.02 -32.14 -22.57
N VAL A 24 -4.27 -32.27 -23.68
CA VAL A 24 -3.01 -31.55 -23.85
C VAL A 24 -3.21 -30.04 -23.92
N ALA A 25 -4.20 -29.58 -24.67
CA ALA A 25 -4.51 -28.16 -24.77
C ALA A 25 -4.87 -27.55 -23.40
N LEU A 26 -5.72 -28.24 -22.61
CA LEU A 26 -6.07 -27.81 -21.25
C LEU A 26 -4.85 -27.77 -20.34
N GLY A 27 -3.95 -28.76 -20.44
CA GLY A 27 -2.71 -28.78 -19.68
C GLY A 27 -1.80 -27.58 -19.99
N ILE A 28 -1.66 -27.25 -21.27
CA ILE A 28 -0.87 -26.10 -21.72
C ILE A 28 -1.51 -24.79 -21.26
N ILE A 29 -2.82 -24.63 -21.44
CA ILE A 29 -3.57 -23.44 -20.99
C ILE A 29 -3.41 -23.27 -19.49
N ALA A 30 -3.61 -24.32 -18.70
CA ALA A 30 -3.44 -24.26 -17.25
C ALA A 30 -2.02 -23.88 -16.84
N GLY A 31 -1.00 -24.45 -17.50
CA GLY A 31 0.40 -24.12 -17.23
C GLY A 31 0.73 -22.65 -17.52
N VAL A 32 0.34 -22.14 -18.69
CA VAL A 32 0.56 -20.75 -19.07
C VAL A 32 -0.20 -19.80 -18.12
N PHE A 33 -1.44 -20.16 -17.77
CA PHE A 33 -2.24 -19.36 -16.85
C PHE A 33 -1.59 -19.25 -15.46
N ILE A 34 -1.10 -20.36 -14.91
CA ILE A 34 -0.45 -20.37 -13.59
C ILE A 34 0.80 -19.50 -13.59
N ILE A 35 1.65 -19.62 -14.63
CA ILE A 35 2.87 -18.83 -14.73
C ILE A 35 2.52 -17.33 -14.79
N GLY A 36 1.61 -16.94 -15.69
CA GLY A 36 1.19 -15.55 -15.82
C GLY A 36 0.53 -14.99 -14.55
N PHE A 37 -0.27 -15.81 -13.87
CA PHE A 37 -0.90 -15.42 -12.62
C PHE A 37 0.12 -15.19 -11.50
N VAL A 38 1.05 -16.12 -11.31
CA VAL A 38 2.10 -16.00 -10.26
C VAL A 38 2.98 -14.79 -10.52
N GLU A 39 3.39 -14.57 -11.76
CA GLU A 39 4.23 -13.41 -12.12
C GLU A 39 3.48 -12.08 -11.92
N GLY A 40 2.24 -11.99 -12.38
CA GLY A 40 1.40 -10.81 -12.18
C GLY A 40 1.15 -10.51 -10.71
N TRP A 41 0.82 -11.53 -9.93
CA TRP A 41 0.59 -11.40 -8.49
C TRP A 41 1.85 -11.00 -7.71
N SER A 42 2.99 -11.61 -8.05
CA SER A 42 4.29 -11.28 -7.45
C SER A 42 4.68 -9.82 -7.73
N LYS A 43 4.52 -9.39 -8.98
CA LYS A 43 4.79 -8.00 -9.37
C LYS A 43 3.88 -7.02 -8.63
N GLN A 44 2.58 -7.30 -8.56
CA GLN A 44 1.64 -6.45 -7.84
C GLN A 44 2.01 -6.33 -6.35
N ARG A 45 2.37 -7.42 -5.68
CA ARG A 45 2.80 -7.37 -4.28
C ARG A 45 4.08 -6.57 -4.07
N LEU A 46 5.03 -6.69 -5.00
CA LEU A 46 6.26 -5.92 -4.95
C LEU A 46 5.98 -4.42 -5.14
N ASP A 47 5.17 -4.08 -6.12
CA ASP A 47 4.76 -2.70 -6.38
C ASP A 47 4.00 -2.12 -5.17
N ASP A 48 3.08 -2.88 -4.57
CA ASP A 48 2.35 -2.46 -3.37
C ASP A 48 3.29 -2.21 -2.18
N ALA A 49 4.27 -3.08 -1.94
CA ALA A 49 5.24 -2.89 -0.88
C ALA A 49 6.11 -1.65 -1.12
N VAL A 50 6.63 -1.50 -2.33
CA VAL A 50 7.51 -0.36 -2.70
C VAL A 50 6.76 0.97 -2.63
N TYR A 51 5.56 1.05 -3.22
CA TYR A 51 4.84 2.33 -3.31
C TYR A 51 4.02 2.70 -2.07
N ASN A 52 3.77 1.77 -1.16
CA ASN A 52 2.93 2.05 0.02
C ASN A 52 3.67 1.98 1.35
N GLU A 53 4.76 1.20 1.44
CA GLU A 53 5.43 0.97 2.72
C GLU A 53 6.90 1.41 2.73
N VAL A 54 7.72 0.76 1.91
CA VAL A 54 9.19 0.83 2.08
C VAL A 54 9.90 1.77 1.14
N SER A 55 9.26 2.19 0.02
CA SER A 55 9.95 2.85 -1.09
C SER A 55 11.07 1.98 -1.71
N HIS A 56 11.84 2.53 -2.64
CA HIS A 56 12.92 1.78 -3.30
C HIS A 56 14.17 1.65 -2.44
N ILE A 57 14.50 2.69 -1.66
CA ILE A 57 15.67 2.74 -0.79
C ILE A 57 15.26 3.39 0.53
N GLN A 58 15.74 2.82 1.62
CA GLN A 58 15.59 3.39 2.96
C GLN A 58 16.97 3.63 3.58
N ILE A 59 17.11 4.76 4.24
CA ILE A 59 18.31 5.11 5.00
C ILE A 59 17.92 5.12 6.48
N HIS A 60 18.61 4.36 7.28
CA HIS A 60 18.41 4.25 8.72
C HIS A 60 19.72 4.48 9.48
N ASN A 61 19.59 4.73 10.78
CA ASN A 61 20.70 4.58 11.69
C ASN A 61 21.20 3.12 11.67
N ASN A 62 22.51 2.89 11.72
CA ASN A 62 23.10 1.56 11.59
C ASN A 62 22.63 0.56 12.68
N GLU A 63 22.30 1.05 13.87
CA GLU A 63 21.81 0.23 14.99
C GLU A 63 20.28 0.03 14.96
N TYR A 64 19.56 0.85 14.20
CA TYR A 64 18.08 0.83 14.17
C TYR A 64 17.52 -0.52 13.74
N LEU A 65 18.10 -1.15 12.72
CA LEU A 65 17.61 -2.44 12.21
C LEU A 65 17.78 -3.60 13.22
N LYS A 66 18.61 -3.43 14.25
CA LYS A 66 18.81 -4.46 15.27
C LYS A 66 17.78 -4.39 16.39
N ASN A 67 17.41 -3.19 16.80
CA ASN A 67 16.64 -2.97 18.01
C ASN A 67 15.30 -2.24 17.77
N GLU A 68 15.13 -1.56 16.63
CA GLU A 68 13.96 -0.72 16.26
C GLU A 68 13.57 0.30 17.36
N GLU A 69 14.55 0.76 18.14
CA GLU A 69 14.32 1.72 19.22
C GLU A 69 14.05 3.13 18.66
N THR A 70 13.11 3.83 19.24
CA THR A 70 12.66 5.17 18.78
C THR A 70 13.73 6.26 18.92
N ASN A 71 14.71 6.07 19.82
CA ASN A 71 15.84 6.98 20.06
C ASN A 71 16.95 6.88 18.99
N LEU A 72 16.95 5.81 18.18
CA LEU A 72 17.93 5.59 17.14
C LEU A 72 17.59 6.38 15.87
N THR A 73 17.76 7.68 15.96
CA THR A 73 17.48 8.60 14.85
C THR A 73 18.70 8.75 13.93
N ILE A 74 18.48 9.30 12.76
CA ILE A 74 19.53 9.70 11.82
C ILE A 74 20.13 11.01 12.33
N ASN A 75 21.45 11.04 12.50
CA ASN A 75 22.16 12.28 12.81
C ASN A 75 22.17 13.18 11.56
N ASP A 76 21.75 14.45 11.74
CA ASP A 76 21.74 15.46 10.68
C ASP A 76 21.03 15.01 9.38
N PRO A 77 19.70 14.78 9.43
CA PRO A 77 18.94 14.41 8.24
C PRO A 77 19.00 15.48 7.15
N GLY A 78 19.17 16.76 7.51
CA GLY A 78 19.27 17.86 6.56
C GLY A 78 20.50 17.75 5.64
N ARG A 79 21.63 17.30 6.17
CA ARG A 79 22.83 17.06 5.36
C ARG A 79 22.62 15.91 4.37
N ILE A 80 21.95 14.85 4.81
CA ILE A 80 21.66 13.67 3.95
C ILE A 80 20.72 14.07 2.82
N THR A 81 19.64 14.78 3.13
CA THR A 81 18.69 15.24 2.11
C THR A 81 19.35 16.18 1.10
N ALA A 82 20.20 17.09 1.55
CA ALA A 82 20.97 17.97 0.65
C ALA A 82 21.87 17.19 -0.32
N ILE A 83 22.46 16.08 0.11
CA ILE A 83 23.25 15.21 -0.78
C ILE A 83 22.32 14.49 -1.77
N ILE A 84 21.19 13.95 -1.29
CA ILE A 84 20.22 13.25 -2.13
C ILE A 84 19.67 14.16 -3.22
N ASP A 85 19.39 15.42 -2.91
CA ASP A 85 18.90 16.42 -3.86
C ASP A 85 19.88 16.72 -5.02
N THR A 86 21.17 16.36 -4.87
CA THR A 86 22.16 16.49 -5.96
C THR A 86 22.17 15.32 -6.93
N LEU A 87 21.49 14.21 -6.59
CA LEU A 87 21.51 12.98 -7.39
C LEU A 87 20.37 13.02 -8.44
N ALA A 88 20.74 13.08 -9.69
CA ALA A 88 19.76 13.15 -10.82
C ALA A 88 18.91 11.88 -10.95
N GLU A 89 19.36 10.76 -10.42
CA GLU A 89 18.66 9.47 -10.44
C GLU A 89 17.54 9.38 -9.41
N VAL A 90 17.54 10.26 -8.39
CA VAL A 90 16.54 10.29 -7.33
C VAL A 90 15.37 11.18 -7.75
N LYS A 91 14.20 10.60 -7.89
CA LYS A 91 12.96 11.32 -8.28
C LYS A 91 12.30 12.07 -7.13
N GLY A 92 12.45 11.57 -5.92
CA GLY A 92 11.87 12.16 -4.72
C GLY A 92 12.37 11.46 -3.47
N HIS A 93 12.33 12.17 -2.36
CA HIS A 93 12.67 11.63 -1.05
C HIS A 93 11.79 12.25 0.04
N VAL A 94 11.61 11.53 1.12
CA VAL A 94 10.87 12.01 2.29
C VAL A 94 11.56 11.59 3.57
N VAL A 95 11.59 12.47 4.54
CA VAL A 95 12.05 12.17 5.90
C VAL A 95 10.84 11.77 6.72
N ARG A 96 10.89 10.59 7.34
CA ARG A 96 9.83 10.05 8.19
C ARG A 96 10.30 9.87 9.62
N THR A 97 9.45 10.23 10.56
CA THR A 97 9.61 9.84 11.96
C THR A 97 8.73 8.63 12.22
N LYS A 98 9.30 7.53 12.71
CA LYS A 98 8.56 6.29 13.04
C LYS A 98 8.51 6.11 14.54
N ILE A 99 7.30 5.97 15.11
CA ILE A 99 7.09 5.76 16.54
C ILE A 99 6.15 4.58 16.72
N ILE A 100 6.50 3.64 17.61
CA ILE A 100 5.63 2.56 18.03
C ILE A 100 4.85 3.06 19.24
N ALA A 101 3.53 3.03 19.19
CA ALA A 101 2.66 3.57 20.22
C ALA A 101 1.44 2.67 20.46
N LEU A 102 0.77 2.88 21.58
CA LEU A 102 -0.52 2.30 21.85
C LEU A 102 -1.60 3.35 21.59
N ALA A 103 -2.44 3.09 20.59
CA ALA A 103 -3.63 3.90 20.37
C ALA A 103 -4.79 3.31 21.17
N GLY A 104 -5.55 4.17 21.83
CA GLY A 104 -6.67 3.75 22.65
C GLY A 104 -7.87 4.66 22.55
N THR A 105 -9.04 4.06 22.64
CA THR A 105 -10.32 4.73 22.84
C THR A 105 -10.92 4.25 24.15
N SER A 106 -12.07 4.80 24.55
CA SER A 106 -12.80 4.30 25.73
C SER A 106 -13.24 2.84 25.60
N TRP A 107 -13.17 2.25 24.40
CA TRP A 107 -13.73 0.93 24.09
C TRP A 107 -12.69 -0.11 23.68
N ALA A 108 -11.53 0.31 23.18
CA ALA A 108 -10.53 -0.60 22.64
C ALA A 108 -9.15 0.03 22.60
N ASN A 109 -8.11 -0.82 22.69
CA ASN A 109 -6.70 -0.43 22.56
C ASN A 109 -6.06 -1.29 21.49
N THR A 110 -5.15 -0.72 20.71
CA THR A 110 -4.35 -1.48 19.73
C THR A 110 -2.96 -0.86 19.58
N GLY A 111 -1.95 -1.71 19.33
CA GLY A 111 -0.62 -1.24 18.96
C GLY A 111 -0.65 -0.65 17.55
N VAL A 112 -0.06 0.51 17.40
CA VAL A 112 0.05 1.21 16.10
C VAL A 112 1.47 1.69 15.86
N ILE A 113 1.82 1.80 14.59
CA ILE A 113 3.02 2.51 14.16
C ILE A 113 2.56 3.87 13.62
N ILE A 114 3.09 4.93 14.19
CA ILE A 114 2.80 6.29 13.78
C ILE A 114 3.96 6.79 12.91
N TYR A 115 3.64 7.27 11.73
CA TYR A 115 4.59 7.92 10.84
C TYR A 115 4.31 9.44 10.83
N GLY A 116 5.29 10.22 11.27
CA GLY A 116 5.30 11.66 11.05
C GLY A 116 5.93 11.93 9.68
N VAL A 117 5.19 12.57 8.79
CA VAL A 117 5.58 12.81 7.40
C VAL A 117 5.31 14.25 6.99
N ASP A 118 6.05 14.73 6.00
CA ASP A 118 5.68 15.92 5.23
C ASP A 118 4.66 15.49 4.14
N PRO A 119 3.41 15.94 4.18
CA PRO A 119 2.36 15.47 3.28
C PRO A 119 2.65 15.68 1.80
N ASP A 120 3.32 16.77 1.43
CA ASP A 120 3.59 17.10 0.03
C ASP A 120 4.73 16.25 -0.51
N ARG A 121 5.81 16.10 0.25
CA ARG A 121 6.91 15.20 -0.12
C ARG A 121 6.50 13.73 -0.11
N GLU A 122 5.61 13.35 0.80
CA GLU A 122 5.09 11.99 0.87
C GLU A 122 4.32 11.59 -0.41
N LYS A 123 3.56 12.51 -1.01
CA LYS A 123 2.85 12.29 -2.29
C LYS A 123 3.79 11.98 -3.47
N GLU A 124 5.02 12.51 -3.43
CA GLU A 124 6.02 12.26 -4.47
C GLU A 124 6.62 10.85 -4.37
N VAL A 125 6.64 10.27 -3.17
CA VAL A 125 7.32 9.01 -2.87
C VAL A 125 6.34 7.85 -2.78
N THR A 126 5.13 8.08 -2.23
CA THR A 126 4.13 7.03 -2.05
C THR A 126 2.79 7.36 -2.68
N LYS A 127 1.99 6.30 -2.89
CA LYS A 127 0.63 6.38 -3.43
C LYS A 127 -0.44 6.28 -2.35
N ILE A 128 -0.10 6.54 -1.08
CA ILE A 128 -1.05 6.48 0.03
C ILE A 128 -2.20 7.47 -0.18
N HIS A 129 -1.91 8.66 -0.73
CA HIS A 129 -2.90 9.68 -1.03
C HIS A 129 -3.98 9.23 -2.04
N GLU A 130 -3.67 8.28 -2.92
CA GLU A 130 -4.63 7.71 -3.89
C GLU A 130 -5.59 6.69 -3.25
N LYS A 131 -5.24 6.17 -2.05
CA LYS A 131 -5.99 5.13 -1.34
C LYS A 131 -7.03 5.66 -0.35
N ILE A 132 -7.32 6.95 -0.38
CA ILE A 132 -8.36 7.55 0.48
C ILE A 132 -9.72 7.00 0.06
N VAL A 133 -10.44 6.43 1.02
CA VAL A 133 -11.79 5.90 0.79
C VAL A 133 -12.75 7.05 0.56
N SER A 134 -13.56 6.97 -0.50
CA SER A 134 -14.56 7.98 -0.79
C SER A 134 -15.54 8.15 0.38
N GLY A 135 -15.64 9.36 0.92
CA GLY A 135 -16.44 9.65 2.12
C GLY A 135 -15.77 9.32 3.46
N GLY A 136 -14.55 8.76 3.45
CA GLY A 136 -13.80 8.38 4.65
C GLY A 136 -12.87 9.47 5.19
N GLY A 137 -12.81 10.63 4.55
CA GLY A 137 -11.93 11.72 4.97
C GLY A 137 -11.17 12.35 3.82
N ARG A 138 -10.14 13.11 4.17
CA ARG A 138 -9.23 13.74 3.21
C ARG A 138 -7.80 13.33 3.49
N TYR A 139 -6.92 13.49 2.52
CA TYR A 139 -5.49 13.35 2.75
C TYR A 139 -4.98 14.51 3.62
N LEU A 140 -3.83 14.31 4.26
CA LEU A 140 -3.16 15.29 5.09
C LEU A 140 -2.85 16.57 4.29
N ASP A 141 -3.03 17.72 4.91
CA ASP A 141 -2.72 19.03 4.34
C ASP A 141 -1.49 19.61 5.06
N ALA A 142 -0.52 20.12 4.31
CA ALA A 142 0.70 20.70 4.86
C ALA A 142 0.44 21.91 5.80
N GLY A 143 -0.71 22.57 5.66
CA GLY A 143 -1.11 23.70 6.49
C GLY A 143 -1.83 23.31 7.79
N SER A 144 -2.23 22.03 7.98
CA SER A 144 -3.00 21.65 9.16
C SER A 144 -2.12 20.89 10.16
N SER A 145 -2.00 21.47 11.34
CA SER A 145 -1.32 20.85 12.49
C SER A 145 -2.33 20.01 13.27
N GLY A 146 -2.08 18.71 13.38
CA GLY A 146 -2.90 17.79 14.18
C GLY A 146 -3.81 16.85 13.40
N ASP A 147 -3.80 16.88 12.07
CA ASP A 147 -4.50 15.90 11.26
C ASP A 147 -3.81 14.52 11.36
N ILE A 148 -4.60 13.47 11.45
CA ILE A 148 -4.13 12.09 11.49
C ILE A 148 -4.89 11.30 10.42
N LEU A 149 -4.14 10.57 9.60
CA LEU A 149 -4.68 9.60 8.68
C LEU A 149 -4.55 8.21 9.29
N ILE A 150 -5.65 7.50 9.42
CA ILE A 150 -5.69 6.14 9.95
C ILE A 150 -6.27 5.18 8.93
N SER A 151 -5.86 3.91 8.96
CA SER A 151 -6.45 2.90 8.09
C SER A 151 -7.87 2.53 8.56
N ASP A 152 -8.72 2.12 7.64
CA ASP A 152 -10.06 1.59 7.92
C ASP A 152 -10.02 0.49 8.98
N LYS A 153 -9.05 -0.43 8.86
CA LYS A 153 -8.86 -1.52 9.81
C LYS A 153 -8.49 -1.03 11.21
N THR A 154 -7.67 0.00 11.31
CA THR A 154 -7.32 0.62 12.59
C THR A 154 -8.54 1.30 13.21
N ALA A 155 -9.32 2.01 12.41
CA ALA A 155 -10.56 2.66 12.84
C ALA A 155 -11.57 1.63 13.36
N GLU A 156 -11.71 0.50 12.69
CA GLU A 156 -12.58 -0.61 13.09
C GLU A 156 -12.11 -1.24 14.42
N LEU A 157 -10.80 -1.54 14.54
CA LEU A 157 -10.22 -2.10 15.77
C LEU A 157 -10.40 -1.17 16.96
N LEU A 158 -10.23 0.12 16.79
CA LEU A 158 -10.44 1.14 17.81
C LEU A 158 -11.91 1.48 18.05
N LYS A 159 -12.82 0.87 17.28
CA LYS A 159 -14.27 1.17 17.32
C LYS A 159 -14.58 2.64 17.14
N ILE A 160 -13.78 3.33 16.33
CA ILE A 160 -14.02 4.71 15.95
C ILE A 160 -15.12 4.68 14.89
N LYS A 161 -16.32 5.15 15.25
CA LYS A 161 -17.36 5.40 14.25
C LYS A 161 -16.91 6.57 13.40
N GLN A 162 -16.91 6.38 12.09
CA GLN A 162 -16.77 7.51 11.16
C GLN A 162 -17.99 8.43 11.36
N TYR A 163 -17.81 9.44 12.17
CA TYR A 163 -18.74 10.57 12.15
C TYR A 163 -18.33 11.45 10.97
N SER A 164 -18.98 11.28 9.84
CA SER A 164 -19.08 12.41 8.94
C SER A 164 -19.82 13.49 9.73
N VAL A 165 -19.08 14.48 10.19
CA VAL A 165 -19.69 15.71 10.73
C VAL A 165 -20.37 16.34 9.53
N THR A 166 -21.62 15.95 9.31
CA THR A 166 -22.46 16.55 8.27
C THR A 166 -22.60 18.02 8.65
N ASP A 167 -22.48 18.93 7.71
CA ASP A 167 -22.63 20.38 7.89
C ASP A 167 -23.85 20.74 8.74
N SER A 168 -24.88 19.90 8.74
CA SER A 168 -26.07 20.01 9.56
C SER A 168 -25.84 19.92 11.09
N VAL A 169 -24.79 19.19 11.53
CA VAL A 169 -24.44 19.09 12.97
C VAL A 169 -23.64 20.31 13.38
N VAL A 170 -22.72 20.75 12.54
CA VAL A 170 -21.95 21.99 12.77
C VAL A 170 -22.90 23.19 12.82
N GLU A 171 -23.90 23.24 11.93
CA GLU A 171 -24.91 24.31 11.92
C GLU A 171 -25.82 24.25 13.15
N LYS A 172 -26.18 23.05 13.64
CA LYS A 172 -26.93 22.89 14.90
C LYS A 172 -26.12 23.33 16.12
N LEU A 173 -24.82 23.00 16.20
CA LEU A 173 -23.95 23.41 17.28
C LEU A 173 -23.72 24.92 17.27
N ARG A 174 -23.60 25.53 16.08
CA ARG A 174 -23.49 26.99 15.91
C ARG A 174 -24.74 27.74 16.37
N LYS A 175 -25.93 27.14 16.19
CA LYS A 175 -27.21 27.69 16.68
C LYS A 175 -27.39 27.56 18.19
N LEU A 176 -26.60 26.70 18.86
CA LEU A 176 -26.64 26.49 20.31
C LEU A 176 -25.64 27.35 21.09
N ASP A 177 -24.89 28.23 20.40
CA ASP A 177 -23.87 29.14 20.98
C ASP A 177 -22.86 28.45 21.89
N LEU A 178 -22.61 27.16 21.64
CA LEU A 178 -21.61 26.38 22.37
C LEU A 178 -20.24 26.66 21.76
N PRO A 179 -19.16 26.86 22.57
CA PRO A 179 -17.81 27.03 22.04
C PRO A 179 -17.41 25.76 21.28
N ALA A 180 -16.81 25.94 20.14
CA ALA A 180 -16.24 24.84 19.36
C ALA A 180 -15.16 24.12 20.16
N PRO A 181 -15.10 22.80 20.11
CA PRO A 181 -14.06 22.01 20.78
C PRO A 181 -12.66 22.32 20.25
#